data_cb21ca736ff160614b43e6c1f2dd4ed2
#
_entry.id   cb21ca736ff160614b43e6c1f2dd4ed2
#
_cell.length_a   1.000
_cell.length_b   1.000
_cell.length_c   1.000
_cell.angle_alpha   90.00
_cell.angle_beta   90.00
_cell.angle_gamma   90.00
#
_symmetry.space_group_name_H-M   'P 1'
#
loop_
_entity.id
_entity.type
_entity.pdbx_description
1 polymer ?
#
loop_
_entity_poly.entity_id
_entity_poly.type
_entity_poly.pdbx_seq_one_letter_code
_entity_poly.pdbx_strand_id
1 'polypeptide(L)'
;MYKRQEYPLKEEAQKLFLKFWNVDAEDPRHDREGIYFNEEKQILGSKVNLVTLDTRYHRSLLGQEGKPYSPIEDTSKTMLGEEQWSWLENTLKKESDLIIIVSSIQVLPTNHVFEKWHNFPHERQRLLELLESTNKSVVILSGDRHKAGLYEKGKITEMTSSSMNKPISRYLVRIWNLLNKESDELLKGEMYTQENYGVLNFKKGRIEIFLKNLEGETIIYKKI
;
A
#
# COMPACT_ATOMS: atom_id res chain seq x y z
N MET A 1 8.53 -11.36 -17.23
CA MET A 1 9.21 -10.41 -16.33
C MET A 1 9.03 -10.91 -14.92
N TYR A 2 10.09 -11.35 -14.26
CA TYR A 2 10.03 -11.83 -12.88
C TYR A 2 9.71 -10.64 -11.95
N LYS A 3 8.54 -10.62 -11.36
CA LYS A 3 8.09 -9.55 -10.45
C LYS A 3 8.03 -9.98 -8.99
N ARG A 4 8.61 -11.16 -8.65
CA ARG A 4 8.25 -11.86 -7.42
C ARG A 4 9.47 -12.44 -6.72
N GLN A 5 9.18 -13.00 -5.57
CA GLN A 5 10.06 -13.72 -4.67
C GLN A 5 10.92 -14.82 -5.34
N GLU A 6 10.44 -15.41 -6.46
CA GLU A 6 11.23 -16.33 -7.28
C GLU A 6 12.31 -15.63 -8.10
N TYR A 7 12.38 -14.31 -8.06
CA TYR A 7 13.44 -13.60 -8.74
C TYR A 7 14.79 -13.94 -8.10
N PRO A 8 15.63 -14.71 -8.79
CA PRO A 8 16.85 -15.27 -8.19
C PRO A 8 17.87 -14.20 -7.79
N LEU A 9 17.74 -12.99 -8.30
CA LEU A 9 18.63 -11.86 -8.02
C LEU A 9 17.98 -10.82 -7.08
N LYS A 10 17.06 -11.21 -6.21
CA LYS A 10 16.36 -10.26 -5.31
C LYS A 10 17.32 -9.50 -4.38
N GLU A 11 18.36 -10.18 -3.89
CA GLU A 11 19.41 -9.57 -3.06
C GLU A 11 20.21 -8.52 -3.84
N GLU A 12 20.61 -8.84 -5.07
CA GLU A 12 21.31 -7.90 -5.95
C GLU A 12 20.40 -6.71 -6.31
N ALA A 13 19.11 -6.99 -6.54
CA ALA A 13 18.13 -5.93 -6.79
C ALA A 13 17.98 -5.00 -5.58
N GLN A 14 17.99 -5.52 -4.35
CA GLN A 14 17.99 -4.72 -3.14
C GLN A 14 19.25 -3.85 -3.04
N LYS A 15 20.44 -4.42 -3.24
CA LYS A 15 21.70 -3.67 -3.21
C LYS A 15 21.70 -2.53 -4.25
N LEU A 16 21.25 -2.82 -5.48
CA LEU A 16 21.13 -1.81 -6.54
C LEU A 16 20.11 -0.71 -6.18
N PHE A 17 18.99 -1.08 -5.57
CA PHE A 17 17.98 -0.12 -5.10
C PHE A 17 18.55 0.82 -4.04
N LEU A 18 19.19 0.28 -3.00
CA LEU A 18 19.80 1.08 -1.93
C LEU A 18 20.89 2.02 -2.47
N LYS A 19 21.72 1.52 -3.39
CA LYS A 19 22.74 2.34 -4.09
C LYS A 19 22.12 3.43 -4.95
N PHE A 20 21.07 3.12 -5.72
CA PHE A 20 20.41 4.08 -6.60
C PHE A 20 19.79 5.25 -5.82
N TRP A 21 19.18 4.95 -4.67
CA TRP A 21 18.58 5.94 -3.81
C TRP A 21 19.56 6.58 -2.82
N ASN A 22 20.84 6.26 -2.95
CA ASN A 22 21.91 6.77 -2.08
C ASN A 22 21.56 6.63 -0.60
N VAL A 23 21.06 5.44 -0.22
CA VAL A 23 20.74 5.13 1.16
C VAL A 23 22.01 5.08 1.98
N ASP A 24 21.99 5.69 3.18
CA ASP A 24 23.14 5.76 4.07
C ASP A 24 23.74 4.37 4.32
N ALA A 25 25.07 4.26 4.33
CA ALA A 25 25.78 3.00 4.48
C ALA A 25 25.51 2.33 5.84
N GLU A 26 25.14 3.11 6.87
CA GLU A 26 24.80 2.61 8.21
C GLU A 26 23.31 2.27 8.35
N ASP A 27 22.51 2.45 7.28
CA ASP A 27 21.08 2.13 7.32
C ASP A 27 20.85 0.62 7.45
N PRO A 28 20.02 0.17 8.41
CA PRO A 28 19.77 -1.25 8.65
C PRO A 28 19.27 -2.05 7.45
N ARG A 29 18.78 -1.39 6.38
CA ARG A 29 18.38 -2.04 5.13
C ARG A 29 19.55 -2.66 4.35
N HIS A 30 20.79 -2.34 4.69
CA HIS A 30 21.96 -3.00 4.11
C HIS A 30 22.22 -4.38 4.72
N ASP A 31 21.80 -4.60 5.97
CA ASP A 31 22.14 -5.79 6.78
C ASP A 31 20.97 -6.77 6.96
N ARG A 32 19.82 -6.52 6.31
CA ARG A 32 18.63 -7.37 6.41
C ARG A 32 17.98 -7.62 5.06
N GLU A 33 17.15 -8.63 5.00
CA GLU A 33 16.32 -8.94 3.84
C GLU A 33 15.11 -8.03 3.74
N GLY A 34 14.95 -7.34 2.60
CA GLY A 34 13.85 -6.42 2.32
C GLY A 34 14.17 -4.95 2.66
N ILE A 35 13.42 -4.06 2.00
CA ILE A 35 13.64 -2.62 2.05
C ILE A 35 12.68 -1.87 2.98
N TYR A 36 11.94 -2.59 3.84
CA TYR A 36 11.01 -1.98 4.78
C TYR A 36 11.72 -1.07 5.79
N PHE A 37 11.09 0.04 6.17
CA PHE A 37 11.64 0.99 7.14
C PHE A 37 10.55 1.87 7.73
N ASN A 38 10.85 2.59 8.80
CA ASN A 38 9.98 3.64 9.31
C ASN A 38 10.75 4.93 9.58
N GLU A 39 10.01 6.03 9.48
CA GLU A 39 10.46 7.35 9.89
C GLU A 39 9.46 7.97 10.86
N GLU A 40 9.96 8.49 11.97
CA GLU A 40 9.18 9.25 12.93
C GLU A 40 9.42 10.74 12.69
N LYS A 41 8.36 11.48 12.45
CA LYS A 41 8.42 12.90 12.13
C LYS A 41 7.49 13.71 13.02
N GLN A 42 7.98 14.84 13.49
CA GLN A 42 7.14 15.85 14.14
C GLN A 42 6.65 16.83 13.09
N ILE A 43 5.36 16.83 12.80
CA ILE A 43 4.77 17.70 11.76
C ILE A 43 3.64 18.54 12.39
N LEU A 44 3.83 19.84 12.45
CA LEU A 44 2.87 20.82 13.00
C LEU A 44 2.31 20.45 14.40
N GLY A 45 3.16 19.86 15.23
CA GLY A 45 2.81 19.46 16.59
C GLY A 45 2.29 18.02 16.72
N SER A 46 2.09 17.29 15.61
CA SER A 46 1.68 15.88 15.61
C SER A 46 2.87 14.96 15.38
N LYS A 47 2.95 13.87 16.14
CA LYS A 47 3.90 12.78 15.92
C LYS A 47 3.37 11.84 14.83
N VAL A 48 4.06 11.78 13.71
CA VAL A 48 3.71 10.95 12.57
C VAL A 48 4.69 9.79 12.45
N ASN A 49 4.19 8.57 12.44
CA ASN A 49 4.99 7.38 12.13
C ASN A 49 4.70 6.96 10.69
N LEU A 50 5.66 7.21 9.80
CA LEU A 50 5.63 6.76 8.40
C LEU A 50 6.29 5.39 8.31
N VAL A 51 5.52 4.37 7.94
CA VAL A 51 5.93 2.97 7.89
C VAL A 51 5.84 2.46 6.46
N THR A 52 6.98 2.14 5.86
CA THR A 52 7.05 1.56 4.50
C THR A 52 7.23 0.06 4.59
N LEU A 53 6.31 -0.68 4.00
CA LEU A 53 6.33 -2.14 3.95
C LEU A 53 7.00 -2.64 2.67
N ASP A 54 7.78 -3.70 2.79
CA ASP A 54 8.22 -4.49 1.65
C ASP A 54 7.26 -5.66 1.44
N THR A 55 6.38 -5.52 0.46
CA THR A 55 5.40 -6.56 0.09
C THR A 55 5.90 -7.46 -1.04
N ARG A 56 7.21 -7.48 -1.30
CA ARG A 56 7.81 -8.22 -2.42
C ARG A 56 8.85 -9.23 -2.00
N TYR A 57 9.77 -8.87 -1.12
CA TYR A 57 10.96 -9.67 -0.84
C TYR A 57 10.63 -11.06 -0.26
N HIS A 58 9.73 -11.14 0.71
CA HIS A 58 9.35 -12.39 1.40
C HIS A 58 8.02 -12.99 0.93
N ARG A 59 7.31 -12.29 0.05
CA ARG A 59 5.98 -12.71 -0.35
C ARG A 59 5.97 -14.08 -1.04
N SER A 60 5.12 -14.98 -0.55
CA SER A 60 4.85 -16.28 -1.16
C SER A 60 4.22 -16.17 -2.55
N LEU A 61 4.34 -17.23 -3.34
CA LEU A 61 3.77 -17.32 -4.69
C LEU A 61 2.26 -17.09 -4.68
N LEU A 62 1.76 -16.33 -5.66
CA LEU A 62 0.33 -16.06 -5.84
C LEU A 62 -0.36 -17.02 -6.83
N GLY A 63 0.33 -18.01 -7.36
CA GLY A 63 -0.16 -18.89 -8.42
C GLY A 63 0.39 -18.53 -9.80
N GLN A 64 -0.29 -18.94 -10.87
CA GLN A 64 0.19 -18.77 -12.24
C GLN A 64 0.06 -17.31 -12.70
N GLU A 65 1.14 -16.79 -13.30
CA GLU A 65 1.13 -15.47 -13.94
C GLU A 65 0.11 -15.40 -15.08
N GLY A 66 -0.58 -14.25 -15.17
CA GLY A 66 -1.59 -14.01 -16.23
C GLY A 66 -2.98 -14.57 -15.93
N LYS A 67 -3.19 -15.28 -14.81
CA LYS A 67 -4.52 -15.69 -14.34
C LYS A 67 -5.01 -14.77 -13.21
N PRO A 68 -6.34 -14.68 -13.00
CA PRO A 68 -6.90 -14.02 -11.82
C PRO A 68 -6.32 -14.62 -10.54
N TYR A 69 -5.93 -13.76 -9.60
CA TYR A 69 -5.43 -14.22 -8.31
C TYR A 69 -6.60 -14.47 -7.35
N SER A 70 -6.70 -15.70 -6.89
CA SER A 70 -7.65 -16.10 -5.85
C SER A 70 -7.00 -16.01 -4.45
N PRO A 71 -7.78 -15.87 -3.38
CA PRO A 71 -7.28 -16.01 -2.02
C PRO A 71 -6.60 -17.37 -1.81
N ILE A 72 -5.52 -17.36 -1.04
CA ILE A 72 -4.74 -18.54 -0.65
C ILE A 72 -5.04 -18.83 0.81
N GLU A 73 -5.73 -19.92 1.07
CA GLU A 73 -6.15 -20.34 2.42
C GLU A 73 -5.00 -20.99 3.23
N ASP A 74 -3.90 -21.34 2.58
CA ASP A 74 -2.72 -21.90 3.25
C ASP A 74 -2.04 -20.84 4.12
N THR A 75 -2.22 -20.95 5.42
CA THR A 75 -1.68 -20.02 6.42
C THR A 75 -0.17 -20.10 6.59
N SER A 76 0.50 -21.07 5.98
CA SER A 76 1.98 -21.10 5.91
C SER A 76 2.56 -20.11 4.90
N LYS A 77 1.71 -19.55 4.03
CA LYS A 77 2.10 -18.54 3.05
C LYS A 77 2.12 -17.16 3.69
N THR A 78 3.04 -16.31 3.27
CA THR A 78 3.21 -14.99 3.88
C THR A 78 3.28 -13.86 2.86
N MET A 79 2.91 -12.67 3.29
CA MET A 79 3.13 -11.42 2.56
C MET A 79 4.46 -10.76 2.98
N LEU A 80 4.71 -10.68 4.29
CA LEU A 80 5.83 -9.92 4.83
C LEU A 80 7.00 -10.78 5.34
N GLY A 81 6.75 -12.05 5.70
CA GLY A 81 7.70 -12.85 6.46
C GLY A 81 7.75 -12.46 7.95
N GLU A 82 8.12 -13.40 8.83
CA GLU A 82 8.03 -13.20 10.28
C GLU A 82 9.00 -12.13 10.82
N GLU A 83 10.14 -11.93 10.17
CA GLU A 83 11.07 -10.87 10.58
C GLU A 83 10.46 -9.48 10.40
N GLN A 84 9.87 -9.21 9.22
CA GLN A 84 9.20 -7.93 8.98
C GLN A 84 7.94 -7.78 9.85
N TRP A 85 7.20 -8.86 10.12
CA TRP A 85 6.07 -8.84 11.05
C TRP A 85 6.51 -8.43 12.45
N SER A 86 7.54 -9.05 13.00
CA SER A 86 8.07 -8.72 14.33
C SER A 86 8.55 -7.27 14.40
N TRP A 87 9.20 -6.80 13.36
CA TRP A 87 9.61 -5.41 13.23
C TRP A 87 8.40 -4.46 13.19
N LEU A 88 7.37 -4.78 12.40
CA LEU A 88 6.16 -3.96 12.26
C LEU A 88 5.41 -3.83 13.59
N GLU A 89 5.20 -4.94 14.28
CA GLU A 89 4.56 -4.98 15.60
C GLU A 89 5.29 -4.10 16.62
N ASN A 90 6.62 -4.14 16.64
CA ASN A 90 7.43 -3.28 17.50
C ASN A 90 7.40 -1.81 17.06
N THR A 91 7.40 -1.54 15.77
CA THR A 91 7.32 -0.19 15.20
C THR A 91 6.00 0.48 15.54
N LEU A 92 4.87 -0.25 15.52
CA LEU A 92 3.55 0.31 15.80
C LEU A 92 3.27 0.53 17.30
N LYS A 93 4.05 -0.06 18.21
CA LYS A 93 4.01 0.24 19.65
C LYS A 93 4.52 1.63 19.98
N LYS A 94 5.34 2.21 19.11
CA LYS A 94 5.90 3.55 19.32
C LYS A 94 4.80 4.61 19.40
N GLU A 95 5.02 5.61 20.24
CA GLU A 95 4.07 6.70 20.42
C GLU A 95 3.94 7.53 19.15
N SER A 96 2.72 7.66 18.64
CA SER A 96 2.39 8.49 17.48
C SER A 96 0.92 8.92 17.52
N ASP A 97 0.61 10.07 16.95
CA ASP A 97 -0.76 10.56 16.80
C ASP A 97 -1.38 10.01 15.50
N LEU A 98 -0.54 9.77 14.51
CA LEU A 98 -0.92 9.26 13.20
C LEU A 98 0.06 8.19 12.73
N ILE A 99 -0.48 7.15 12.11
CA ILE A 99 0.29 6.14 11.39
C ILE A 99 0.00 6.28 9.89
N ILE A 100 1.07 6.35 9.09
CA ILE A 100 0.99 6.28 7.64
C ILE A 100 1.68 5.01 7.18
N ILE A 101 0.91 4.08 6.59
CA ILE A 101 1.44 2.85 6.00
C ILE A 101 1.61 3.04 4.50
N VAL A 102 2.79 2.78 3.99
CA VAL A 102 3.06 2.71 2.55
C VAL A 102 3.13 1.24 2.15
N SER A 103 2.22 0.83 1.28
CA SER A 103 2.16 -0.53 0.72
C SER A 103 2.18 -0.47 -0.80
N SER A 104 2.97 -1.31 -1.46
CA SER A 104 3.02 -1.31 -2.93
C SER A 104 1.71 -1.76 -3.58
N ILE A 105 0.86 -2.50 -2.85
CA ILE A 105 -0.42 -3.06 -3.29
C ILE A 105 -1.52 -2.74 -2.29
N GLN A 106 -2.77 -2.83 -2.73
CA GLN A 106 -3.94 -2.48 -1.93
C GLN A 106 -4.15 -3.43 -0.74
N VAL A 107 -4.55 -2.86 0.41
CA VAL A 107 -4.81 -3.54 1.68
C VAL A 107 -6.31 -3.76 1.91
N LEU A 108 -7.12 -2.69 1.84
CA LEU A 108 -8.55 -2.76 2.17
C LEU A 108 -9.38 -3.49 1.13
N PRO A 109 -9.22 -3.29 -0.19
CA PRO A 109 -10.03 -3.94 -1.20
C PRO A 109 -9.91 -5.46 -1.19
N THR A 110 -11.07 -6.12 -1.41
CA THR A 110 -11.16 -7.58 -1.51
C THR A 110 -11.68 -8.04 -2.87
N ASN A 111 -12.47 -7.20 -3.55
CA ASN A 111 -13.30 -7.60 -4.68
C ASN A 111 -12.71 -7.20 -6.05
N HIS A 112 -11.50 -7.69 -6.36
CA HIS A 112 -10.92 -7.61 -7.70
C HIS A 112 -9.95 -8.77 -7.95
N VAL A 113 -9.65 -9.06 -9.20
CA VAL A 113 -8.86 -10.23 -9.65
C VAL A 113 -7.36 -10.01 -9.64
N PHE A 114 -6.90 -8.79 -9.38
CA PHE A 114 -5.49 -8.44 -9.39
C PHE A 114 -4.84 -8.66 -8.03
N GLU A 115 -3.53 -8.45 -7.99
CA GLU A 115 -2.74 -8.56 -6.78
C GLU A 115 -3.19 -7.58 -5.69
N LYS A 116 -3.35 -8.09 -4.47
CA LYS A 116 -3.78 -7.36 -3.28
C LYS A 116 -3.45 -8.14 -2.01
N TRP A 117 -3.53 -7.51 -0.85
CA TRP A 117 -3.34 -8.20 0.43
C TRP A 117 -4.34 -9.34 0.67
N HIS A 118 -5.56 -9.21 0.16
CA HIS A 118 -6.56 -10.28 0.28
C HIS A 118 -6.21 -11.58 -0.49
N ASN A 119 -5.13 -11.59 -1.25
CA ASN A 119 -4.59 -12.85 -1.76
C ASN A 119 -4.01 -13.73 -0.66
N PHE A 120 -3.69 -13.16 0.51
CA PHE A 120 -3.35 -13.86 1.76
C PHE A 120 -4.31 -13.36 2.85
N PRO A 121 -5.52 -13.94 2.98
CA PRO A 121 -6.56 -13.42 3.87
C PRO A 121 -6.12 -13.32 5.33
N HIS A 122 -5.40 -14.31 5.84
CA HIS A 122 -4.86 -14.34 7.21
C HIS A 122 -3.82 -13.22 7.45
N GLU A 123 -2.93 -12.96 6.49
CA GLU A 123 -1.95 -11.87 6.59
C GLU A 123 -2.62 -10.49 6.57
N ARG A 124 -3.62 -10.33 5.68
CA ARG A 124 -4.45 -9.11 5.66
C ARG A 124 -5.19 -8.90 6.98
N GLN A 125 -5.78 -9.95 7.52
CA GLN A 125 -6.50 -9.91 8.79
C GLN A 125 -5.54 -9.53 9.94
N ARG A 126 -4.37 -10.17 10.03
CA ARG A 126 -3.31 -9.84 11.01
C ARG A 126 -2.93 -8.36 10.94
N LEU A 127 -2.75 -7.81 9.72
CA LEU A 127 -2.43 -6.39 9.56
C LEU A 127 -3.56 -5.49 10.05
N LEU A 128 -4.80 -5.76 9.67
CA LEU A 128 -5.94 -4.94 10.06
C LEU A 128 -6.16 -4.95 11.57
N GLU A 129 -6.09 -6.12 12.21
CA GLU A 129 -6.20 -6.26 13.67
C GLU A 129 -5.08 -5.50 14.39
N LEU A 130 -3.85 -5.59 13.89
CA LEU A 130 -2.71 -4.87 14.43
C LEU A 130 -2.91 -3.35 14.32
N LEU A 131 -3.37 -2.85 13.16
CA LEU A 131 -3.65 -1.42 12.96
C LEU A 131 -4.81 -0.94 13.83
N GLU A 132 -5.89 -1.70 13.91
CA GLU A 132 -7.06 -1.38 14.75
C GLU A 132 -6.69 -1.36 16.25
N SER A 133 -5.82 -2.27 16.71
CA SER A 133 -5.36 -2.35 18.09
C SER A 133 -4.60 -1.10 18.56
N THR A 134 -3.98 -0.35 17.63
CA THR A 134 -3.30 0.91 17.98
C THR A 134 -4.27 2.00 18.43
N ASN A 135 -5.55 1.88 18.10
CA ASN A 135 -6.61 2.87 18.34
C ASN A 135 -6.32 4.28 17.77
N LYS A 136 -5.38 4.39 16.83
CA LYS A 136 -4.95 5.62 16.16
C LYS A 136 -5.64 5.78 14.80
N SER A 137 -5.59 6.99 14.24
CA SER A 137 -5.92 7.19 12.83
C SER A 137 -4.80 6.60 11.97
N VAL A 138 -5.20 5.83 10.94
CA VAL A 138 -4.26 5.19 10.02
C VAL A 138 -4.59 5.62 8.60
N VAL A 139 -3.57 6.08 7.88
CA VAL A 139 -3.63 6.34 6.44
C VAL A 139 -2.78 5.29 5.74
N ILE A 140 -3.37 4.55 4.82
CA ILE A 140 -2.66 3.61 3.94
C ILE A 140 -2.51 4.28 2.57
N LEU A 141 -1.28 4.34 2.08
CA LEU A 141 -0.96 4.78 0.72
C LEU A 141 -0.60 3.57 -0.11
N SER A 142 -1.36 3.32 -1.17
CA SER A 142 -1.15 2.14 -2.03
C SER A 142 -1.12 2.46 -3.52
N GLY A 143 -0.67 1.49 -4.32
CA GLY A 143 -0.48 1.62 -5.76
C GLY A 143 -0.83 0.37 -6.57
N ASP A 144 -0.11 0.15 -7.66
CA ASP A 144 -0.14 -1.02 -8.58
C ASP A 144 -1.46 -1.27 -9.32
N ARG A 145 -2.45 -0.39 -9.22
CA ARG A 145 -3.79 -0.60 -9.79
C ARG A 145 -4.03 0.11 -11.13
N HIS A 146 -3.14 1.00 -11.54
CA HIS A 146 -3.37 1.88 -12.71
C HIS A 146 -4.71 2.63 -12.64
N LYS A 147 -5.21 2.83 -11.44
CA LYS A 147 -6.43 3.57 -11.05
C LYS A 147 -6.20 4.22 -9.70
N ALA A 148 -7.12 5.08 -9.31
CA ALA A 148 -7.15 5.64 -7.97
C ALA A 148 -8.51 5.43 -7.31
N GLY A 149 -8.52 5.41 -5.97
CA GLY A 149 -9.74 5.27 -5.17
C GLY A 149 -9.48 5.49 -3.70
N LEU A 150 -10.54 5.81 -2.97
CA LEU A 150 -10.54 5.98 -1.54
C LEU A 150 -11.34 4.85 -0.89
N TYR A 151 -10.75 4.20 0.11
CA TYR A 151 -11.39 3.13 0.86
C TYR A 151 -11.33 3.44 2.36
N GLU A 152 -12.38 3.03 3.10
CA GLU A 152 -12.46 3.30 4.54
C GLU A 152 -12.97 2.08 5.33
N LYS A 153 -12.30 1.79 6.45
CA LYS A 153 -12.70 0.80 7.46
C LYS A 153 -12.39 1.34 8.86
N GLY A 154 -13.41 1.78 9.60
CA GLY A 154 -13.22 2.38 10.93
C GLY A 154 -12.31 3.61 10.89
N LYS A 155 -11.18 3.55 11.61
CA LYS A 155 -10.15 4.60 11.65
C LYS A 155 -9.08 4.45 10.55
N ILE A 156 -9.22 3.47 9.68
CA ILE A 156 -8.28 3.19 8.59
C ILE A 156 -8.83 3.77 7.30
N THR A 157 -8.06 4.65 6.67
CA THR A 157 -8.34 5.22 5.35
C THR A 157 -7.24 4.81 4.38
N GLU A 158 -7.58 4.17 3.27
CA GLU A 158 -6.63 3.84 2.21
C GLU A 158 -6.89 4.71 0.98
N MET A 159 -5.85 5.43 0.55
CA MET A 159 -5.81 6.11 -0.73
C MET A 159 -4.91 5.33 -1.69
N THR A 160 -5.51 4.76 -2.71
CA THR A 160 -4.79 4.24 -3.86
C THR A 160 -4.60 5.34 -4.88
N SER A 161 -3.35 5.60 -5.30
CA SER A 161 -3.00 6.52 -6.39
C SER A 161 -1.89 5.92 -7.23
N SER A 162 -2.18 5.56 -8.48
CA SER A 162 -1.34 4.59 -9.21
C SER A 162 -1.27 4.82 -10.72
N SER A 163 -1.46 6.06 -11.18
CA SER A 163 -1.56 6.34 -12.62
C SER A 163 -0.93 7.65 -13.03
N MET A 164 0.25 7.98 -12.52
CA MET A 164 0.90 9.24 -12.91
C MET A 164 1.27 9.26 -14.40
N ASN A 165 1.67 8.12 -14.98
CA ASN A 165 2.15 8.04 -16.37
C ASN A 165 1.56 6.88 -17.18
N LYS A 166 0.77 6.00 -16.57
CA LYS A 166 0.21 4.81 -17.23
C LYS A 166 -1.19 4.47 -16.71
N PRO A 167 -2.18 5.25 -17.05
CA PRO A 167 -3.58 4.94 -16.71
C PRO A 167 -4.07 3.74 -17.52
N ILE A 168 -5.18 3.17 -17.09
CA ILE A 168 -5.87 2.14 -17.89
C ILE A 168 -6.44 2.80 -19.14
N SER A 169 -6.27 2.15 -20.30
CA SER A 169 -6.83 2.66 -21.57
C SER A 169 -8.32 2.98 -21.43
N ARG A 170 -8.73 4.20 -21.83
CA ARG A 170 -10.14 4.67 -21.78
C ARG A 170 -11.10 3.73 -22.50
N TYR A 171 -10.68 3.10 -23.60
CA TYR A 171 -11.48 2.13 -24.34
C TYR A 171 -11.69 0.83 -23.55
N LEU A 172 -10.62 0.32 -22.92
CA LEU A 172 -10.70 -0.88 -22.08
C LEU A 172 -11.54 -0.61 -20.83
N VAL A 173 -11.43 0.56 -20.21
CA VAL A 173 -12.25 0.93 -19.04
C VAL A 173 -13.72 0.95 -19.40
N ARG A 174 -14.10 1.50 -20.56
CA ARG A 174 -15.51 1.59 -20.97
C ARG A 174 -16.14 0.21 -21.18
N ILE A 175 -15.39 -0.71 -21.79
CA ILE A 175 -15.84 -2.09 -22.01
C ILE A 175 -15.83 -2.86 -20.67
N TRP A 176 -14.78 -2.69 -19.86
CA TRP A 176 -14.63 -3.38 -18.57
C TRP A 176 -15.67 -2.93 -17.54
N ASN A 177 -15.99 -1.63 -17.47
CA ASN A 177 -17.01 -1.11 -16.57
C ASN A 177 -18.43 -1.52 -16.97
N LEU A 178 -18.67 -1.80 -18.26
CA LEU A 178 -19.93 -2.39 -18.72
C LEU A 178 -20.09 -3.86 -18.31
N LEU A 179 -18.98 -4.60 -18.19
CA LEU A 179 -18.98 -6.04 -17.91
C LEU A 179 -18.72 -6.35 -16.43
N ASN A 180 -17.92 -5.53 -15.75
CA ASN A 180 -17.46 -5.76 -14.38
C ASN A 180 -17.28 -4.42 -13.64
N LYS A 181 -18.38 -3.82 -13.18
CA LYS A 181 -18.26 -2.70 -12.26
C LYS A 181 -17.55 -3.20 -10.99
N GLU A 182 -16.31 -2.78 -10.80
CA GLU A 182 -15.55 -3.10 -9.61
C GLU A 182 -16.24 -2.43 -8.43
N SER A 183 -17.01 -3.20 -7.67
CA SER A 183 -17.69 -2.76 -6.46
C SER A 183 -17.02 -3.38 -5.26
N ASP A 184 -16.58 -2.58 -4.32
CA ASP A 184 -16.07 -3.00 -3.03
C ASP A 184 -16.83 -2.21 -1.95
N GLU A 185 -17.27 -2.88 -0.89
CA GLU A 185 -18.07 -2.26 0.17
C GLU A 185 -17.33 -1.11 0.89
N LEU A 186 -16.01 -1.20 0.93
CA LEU A 186 -15.16 -0.19 1.56
C LEU A 186 -14.83 0.99 0.64
N LEU A 187 -15.12 0.89 -0.67
CA LEU A 187 -14.88 1.96 -1.63
C LEU A 187 -15.81 3.15 -1.38
N LYS A 188 -15.26 4.34 -1.29
CA LYS A 188 -15.99 5.60 -1.15
C LYS A 188 -16.07 6.33 -2.50
N GLY A 189 -17.26 6.36 -3.07
CA GLY A 189 -17.48 6.94 -4.40
C GLY A 189 -17.07 5.99 -5.53
N GLU A 190 -16.44 6.52 -6.56
CA GLU A 190 -16.03 5.78 -7.75
C GLU A 190 -14.51 5.77 -7.91
N MET A 191 -14.01 4.73 -8.60
CA MET A 191 -12.60 4.66 -8.98
C MET A 191 -12.30 5.68 -10.08
N TYR A 192 -11.21 6.43 -9.91
CA TYR A 192 -10.70 7.34 -10.94
C TYR A 192 -9.67 6.60 -11.81
N THR A 193 -9.82 6.67 -13.13
CA THR A 193 -9.09 5.82 -14.08
C THR A 193 -8.15 6.59 -15.00
N GLN A 194 -8.03 7.90 -14.82
CA GLN A 194 -7.11 8.76 -15.59
C GLN A 194 -5.82 9.01 -14.82
N GLU A 195 -4.90 9.76 -15.41
CA GLU A 195 -3.66 10.18 -14.79
C GLU A 195 -3.95 10.91 -13.47
N ASN A 196 -3.20 10.54 -12.42
CA ASN A 196 -3.46 11.06 -11.09
C ASN A 196 -2.23 10.98 -10.17
N TYR A 197 -2.27 11.78 -9.12
CA TYR A 197 -1.33 11.72 -8.00
C TYR A 197 -2.03 12.05 -6.68
N GLY A 198 -1.51 11.48 -5.60
CA GLY A 198 -1.99 11.72 -4.24
C GLY A 198 -1.20 12.85 -3.55
N VAL A 199 -1.87 13.64 -2.72
CA VAL A 199 -1.25 14.67 -1.87
C VAL A 199 -1.75 14.52 -0.44
N LEU A 200 -0.82 14.47 0.52
CA LEU A 200 -1.11 14.61 1.95
C LEU A 200 -0.76 16.03 2.38
N ASN A 201 -1.74 16.75 2.87
CA ASN A 201 -1.56 18.11 3.39
C ASN A 201 -1.77 18.12 4.90
N PHE A 202 -0.69 18.33 5.64
CA PHE A 202 -0.73 18.40 7.09
C PHE A 202 -1.19 19.79 7.53
N LYS A 203 -2.16 19.82 8.42
CA LYS A 203 -2.64 21.02 9.13
C LYS A 203 -2.55 20.76 10.63
N LYS A 204 -2.60 21.82 11.44
CA LYS A 204 -2.63 21.67 12.89
C LYS A 204 -3.83 20.83 13.32
N GLY A 205 -3.56 19.64 13.89
CA GLY A 205 -4.57 18.71 14.41
C GLY A 205 -5.40 17.98 13.36
N ARG A 206 -5.02 17.98 12.08
CA ARG A 206 -5.71 17.22 11.03
C ARG A 206 -4.85 16.98 9.79
N ILE A 207 -5.26 16.00 9.00
CA ILE A 207 -4.67 15.72 7.69
C ILE A 207 -5.75 15.81 6.63
N GLU A 208 -5.38 16.36 5.50
CA GLU A 208 -6.21 16.46 4.32
C GLU A 208 -5.56 15.62 3.22
N ILE A 209 -6.32 14.65 2.69
CA ILE A 209 -5.90 13.77 1.61
C ILE A 209 -6.57 14.24 0.32
N PHE A 210 -5.78 14.44 -0.72
CA PHE A 210 -6.28 14.81 -2.04
C PHE A 210 -5.80 13.79 -3.07
N LEU A 211 -6.70 13.37 -3.94
CA LEU A 211 -6.37 12.84 -5.24
C LEU A 211 -6.52 13.94 -6.26
N LYS A 212 -5.52 14.16 -7.08
CA LYS A 212 -5.50 15.20 -8.10
C LYS A 212 -5.24 14.61 -9.48
N ASN A 213 -5.82 15.24 -10.51
CA ASN A 213 -5.46 15.00 -11.91
C ASN A 213 -4.18 15.78 -12.30
N LEU A 214 -3.73 15.64 -13.55
CA LEU A 214 -2.52 16.35 -14.03
C LEU A 214 -2.67 17.86 -14.08
N GLU A 215 -3.89 18.36 -14.21
CA GLU A 215 -4.23 19.79 -14.19
C GLU A 215 -4.21 20.35 -12.75
N GLY A 216 -4.03 19.49 -11.74
CA GLY A 216 -4.02 19.88 -10.33
C GLY A 216 -5.41 20.02 -9.71
N GLU A 217 -6.47 19.66 -10.44
CA GLU A 217 -7.84 19.67 -9.93
C GLU A 217 -8.03 18.52 -8.92
N THR A 218 -8.81 18.79 -7.87
CA THR A 218 -9.12 17.80 -6.84
C THR A 218 -10.26 16.90 -7.29
N ILE A 219 -9.97 15.61 -7.43
CA ILE A 219 -10.92 14.57 -7.81
C ILE A 219 -11.55 13.93 -6.57
N ILE A 220 -10.71 13.62 -5.56
CA ILE A 220 -11.14 13.07 -4.27
C ILE A 220 -10.54 13.92 -3.16
N TYR A 221 -11.34 14.22 -2.15
CA TYR A 221 -10.92 14.91 -0.94
C TYR A 221 -11.40 14.16 0.29
N LYS A 222 -10.51 14.01 1.27
CA LYS A 222 -10.83 13.46 2.59
C LYS A 222 -10.07 14.22 3.67
N LYS A 223 -10.78 14.53 4.75
CA LYS A 223 -10.22 15.06 5.99
C LYS A 223 -10.20 13.95 7.05
N ILE A 224 -9.07 13.81 7.74
CA ILE A 224 -8.83 12.90 8.87
C ILE A 224 -8.44 13.72 10.10
#